data_48889118b81c7aa190252fb3e4ea1b25
#
_entry.id   48889118b81c7aa190252fb3e4ea1b25
#
_cell.length_a   1.000
_cell.length_b   1.000
_cell.length_c   1.000
_cell.angle_alpha   90.00
_cell.angle_beta   90.00
_cell.angle_gamma   90.00
#
_symmetry.space_group_name_H-M   'P 1'
#
loop_
_entity.id
_entity.type
_entity.pdbx_description
1 polymer ?
#
loop_
_entity_poly.entity_id
_entity_poly.type
_entity_poly.pdbx_seq_one_letter_code
_entity_poly.pdbx_strand_id
1 'polypeptide(L)'
;EQSRQTFRGVAEFQLTGRLSALDAVSQPRSQSLALLHLSKEEIYADLGAYRGDTLLEFLELAGDYRQIFAVEPDAKNFAKLEALIRRLGLRHAVAKNNAVSDAAGQVCFGSPGGRSSAIGRGRGEVLALPLLELTHGQIPTYVKMDIEGAEAAALRGMEQVLAAHAPKLFVSAYHRIEDYFSLPLQILRAQPGYRIYLRKSPYYPAWEVNLICLPR
;
A
#
# COMPACT_ATOMS: atom_id res chain seq x y z
N GLU A 1 -14.37 14.25 -10.50
CA GLU A 1 -15.39 13.49 -11.24
C GLU A 1 -15.00 12.02 -11.36
N GLN A 2 -13.84 11.70 -11.91
CA GLN A 2 -13.39 10.32 -12.17
C GLN A 2 -13.44 9.41 -10.93
N SER A 3 -13.02 9.88 -9.74
CA SER A 3 -13.10 9.08 -8.50
C SER A 3 -14.54 8.71 -8.11
N ARG A 4 -15.50 9.58 -8.41
CA ARG A 4 -16.93 9.28 -8.18
C ARG A 4 -17.43 8.23 -9.16
N GLN A 5 -16.99 8.29 -10.42
CA GLN A 5 -17.30 7.29 -11.43
C GLN A 5 -16.69 5.94 -11.03
N THR A 6 -15.42 5.91 -10.64
CA THR A 6 -14.76 4.70 -10.15
C THR A 6 -15.51 4.09 -8.96
N PHE A 7 -15.89 4.91 -7.97
CA PHE A 7 -16.66 4.43 -6.81
C PHE A 7 -18.00 3.82 -7.24
N ARG A 8 -18.74 4.47 -8.13
CA ARG A 8 -20.02 3.96 -8.64
C ARG A 8 -19.87 2.67 -9.40
N GLY A 9 -18.88 2.56 -10.29
CA GLY A 9 -18.61 1.34 -11.06
C GLY A 9 -18.22 0.17 -10.18
N VAL A 10 -17.37 0.40 -9.18
CA VAL A 10 -17.00 -0.63 -8.19
C VAL A 10 -18.21 -1.03 -7.35
N ALA A 11 -19.02 -0.09 -6.86
CA ALA A 11 -20.22 -0.38 -6.10
C ALA A 11 -21.26 -1.15 -6.93
N GLU A 12 -21.48 -0.77 -8.19
CA GLU A 12 -22.34 -1.51 -9.11
C GLU A 12 -21.87 -2.95 -9.30
N PHE A 13 -20.57 -3.15 -9.51
CA PHE A 13 -20.01 -4.51 -9.61
C PHE A 13 -20.25 -5.31 -8.33
N GLN A 14 -20.01 -4.75 -7.17
CA GLN A 14 -20.24 -5.44 -5.88
C GLN A 14 -21.69 -5.85 -5.68
N LEU A 15 -22.64 -5.05 -6.17
CA LEU A 15 -24.07 -5.33 -6.05
C LEU A 15 -24.61 -6.28 -7.12
N THR A 16 -24.05 -6.24 -8.33
CA THR A 16 -24.64 -6.89 -9.51
C THR A 16 -23.78 -7.99 -10.12
N GLY A 17 -22.47 -8.03 -9.80
CA GLY A 17 -21.49 -8.90 -10.46
C GLY A 17 -21.16 -8.51 -11.90
N ARG A 18 -21.62 -7.37 -12.41
CA ARG A 18 -21.40 -6.94 -13.80
C ARG A 18 -19.98 -6.47 -14.03
N LEU A 19 -19.18 -7.23 -14.76
CA LEU A 19 -17.80 -6.85 -15.11
C LEU A 19 -17.72 -5.58 -15.95
N SER A 20 -18.71 -5.31 -16.81
CA SER A 20 -18.76 -4.08 -17.63
C SER A 20 -18.77 -2.78 -16.80
N ALA A 21 -19.25 -2.82 -15.56
CA ALA A 21 -19.17 -1.68 -14.65
C ALA A 21 -17.71 -1.38 -14.22
N LEU A 22 -16.87 -2.42 -14.12
CA LEU A 22 -15.43 -2.25 -13.84
C LEU A 22 -14.66 -1.80 -15.10
N ASP A 23 -15.00 -2.35 -16.28
CA ASP A 23 -14.38 -1.97 -17.54
C ASP A 23 -14.51 -0.47 -17.81
N ALA A 24 -15.72 0.06 -17.60
CA ALA A 24 -16.04 1.46 -17.83
C ALA A 24 -15.21 2.44 -16.98
N VAL A 25 -14.65 1.99 -15.85
CA VAL A 25 -13.89 2.82 -14.90
C VAL A 25 -12.43 2.44 -14.75
N SER A 26 -12.00 1.38 -15.45
CA SER A 26 -10.62 0.92 -15.43
C SER A 26 -9.71 1.82 -16.26
N GLN A 27 -8.52 2.08 -15.74
CA GLN A 27 -7.49 2.84 -16.43
C GLN A 27 -6.11 2.21 -16.22
N PRO A 28 -5.13 2.44 -17.11
CA PRO A 28 -3.77 1.96 -16.90
C PRO A 28 -3.20 2.38 -15.54
N ARG A 29 -2.52 1.46 -14.84
CA ARG A 29 -1.89 1.72 -13.54
C ARG A 29 -0.92 2.91 -13.58
N SER A 30 -0.21 3.08 -14.68
CA SER A 30 0.70 4.20 -14.90
C SER A 30 0.03 5.58 -14.76
N GLN A 31 -1.24 5.72 -15.16
CA GLN A 31 -2.01 6.96 -14.97
C GLN A 31 -2.31 7.25 -13.49
N SER A 32 -2.52 6.20 -12.70
CA SER A 32 -2.72 6.32 -11.25
C SER A 32 -1.42 6.74 -10.55
N LEU A 33 -0.31 6.13 -10.94
CA LEU A 33 1.02 6.41 -10.38
C LEU A 33 1.53 7.79 -10.77
N ALA A 34 1.23 8.26 -11.97
CA ALA A 34 1.60 9.60 -12.43
C ALA A 34 1.05 10.72 -11.53
N LEU A 35 -0.08 10.48 -10.83
CA LEU A 35 -0.61 11.45 -9.86
C LEU A 35 0.32 11.69 -8.67
N LEU A 36 1.17 10.73 -8.33
CA LEU A 36 2.07 10.83 -7.18
C LEU A 36 3.20 11.85 -7.38
N HIS A 37 3.56 12.16 -8.64
CA HIS A 37 4.68 13.06 -8.95
C HIS A 37 5.92 12.71 -8.11
N LEU A 38 6.34 11.43 -8.17
CA LEU A 38 7.49 10.94 -7.42
C LEU A 38 8.79 11.60 -7.89
N SER A 39 9.73 11.78 -6.98
CA SER A 39 10.99 12.43 -7.22
C SER A 39 12.14 11.67 -6.56
N LYS A 40 13.37 12.05 -6.88
CA LYS A 40 14.59 11.52 -6.26
C LYS A 40 14.73 11.85 -4.76
N GLU A 41 13.89 12.73 -4.23
CA GLU A 41 13.92 13.13 -2.82
C GLU A 41 13.05 12.25 -1.91
N GLU A 42 12.45 11.18 -2.46
CA GLU A 42 11.54 10.34 -1.69
C GLU A 42 12.26 9.51 -0.62
N ILE A 43 11.67 9.48 0.56
CA ILE A 43 11.84 8.43 1.56
C ILE A 43 10.62 7.52 1.40
N TYR A 44 10.84 6.37 0.78
CA TYR A 44 9.78 5.45 0.39
C TYR A 44 9.59 4.33 1.39
N ALA A 45 8.36 4.11 1.85
CA ALA A 45 7.95 2.95 2.61
C ALA A 45 7.02 2.07 1.76
N ASP A 46 7.49 0.88 1.38
CA ASP A 46 6.74 -0.14 0.67
C ASP A 46 6.22 -1.17 1.66
N LEU A 47 4.97 -1.02 2.07
CA LEU A 47 4.32 -1.91 3.02
C LEU A 47 3.57 -3.00 2.24
N GLY A 48 4.04 -4.25 2.37
CA GLY A 48 3.66 -5.37 1.50
C GLY A 48 4.47 -5.37 0.21
N ALA A 49 5.80 -5.37 0.34
CA ALA A 49 6.71 -5.26 -0.81
C ALA A 49 6.82 -6.54 -1.65
N TYR A 50 6.22 -7.66 -1.19
CA TYR A 50 6.21 -8.95 -1.86
C TYR A 50 7.62 -9.37 -2.28
N ARG A 51 7.90 -9.46 -3.57
CA ARG A 51 9.21 -9.82 -4.13
C ARG A 51 9.98 -8.64 -4.72
N GLY A 52 9.45 -7.42 -4.52
CA GLY A 52 10.04 -6.17 -4.98
C GLY A 52 9.53 -5.68 -6.33
N ASP A 53 8.38 -6.15 -6.80
CA ASP A 53 7.73 -5.66 -8.02
C ASP A 53 7.33 -4.18 -7.91
N THR A 54 6.74 -3.77 -6.78
CA THR A 54 6.44 -2.36 -6.51
C THR A 54 7.67 -1.51 -6.23
N LEU A 55 8.74 -2.12 -5.69
CA LEU A 55 10.04 -1.48 -5.58
C LEU A 55 10.63 -1.15 -6.95
N LEU A 56 10.57 -2.08 -7.92
CA LEU A 56 11.04 -1.84 -9.29
C LEU A 56 10.22 -0.74 -9.98
N GLU A 57 8.88 -0.77 -9.81
CA GLU A 57 7.99 0.29 -10.31
C GLU A 57 8.35 1.66 -9.73
N PHE A 58 8.64 1.73 -8.43
CA PHE A 58 9.08 2.96 -7.78
C PHE A 58 10.41 3.49 -8.37
N LEU A 59 11.41 2.61 -8.54
CA LEU A 59 12.71 2.99 -9.10
C LEU A 59 12.60 3.51 -10.53
N GLU A 60 11.71 2.93 -11.34
CA GLU A 60 11.45 3.40 -12.70
C GLU A 60 10.82 4.81 -12.71
N LEU A 61 9.91 5.08 -11.78
CA LEU A 61 9.17 6.34 -11.71
C LEU A 61 9.95 7.47 -11.05
N ALA A 62 10.67 7.20 -9.98
CA ALA A 62 11.40 8.21 -9.21
C ALA A 62 12.81 8.50 -9.79
N GLY A 63 13.40 7.52 -10.47
CA GLY A 63 14.76 7.56 -11.03
C GLY A 63 15.85 7.39 -9.98
N ASP A 64 15.71 8.02 -8.83
CA ASP A 64 16.61 7.94 -7.66
C ASP A 64 15.77 8.14 -6.38
N TYR A 65 16.39 8.03 -5.20
CA TYR A 65 15.69 8.13 -3.92
C TYR A 65 16.66 8.48 -2.78
N ARG A 66 16.13 8.95 -1.65
CA ARG A 66 16.92 9.17 -0.41
C ARG A 66 17.01 7.91 0.43
N GLN A 67 15.89 7.22 0.64
CA GLN A 67 15.82 6.01 1.48
C GLN A 67 14.65 5.14 1.03
N ILE A 68 14.80 3.81 1.13
CA ILE A 68 13.74 2.83 0.94
C ILE A 68 13.63 1.92 2.16
N PHE A 69 12.40 1.71 2.63
CA PHE A 69 12.02 0.71 3.61
C PHE A 69 11.01 -0.24 2.97
N ALA A 70 11.44 -1.45 2.63
CA ALA A 70 10.59 -2.46 2.00
C ALA A 70 10.22 -3.53 3.04
N VAL A 71 8.93 -3.63 3.36
CA VAL A 71 8.40 -4.48 4.44
C VAL A 71 7.59 -5.62 3.86
N GLU A 72 7.98 -6.86 4.17
CA GLU A 72 7.32 -8.08 3.68
C GLU A 72 7.29 -9.14 4.79
N PRO A 73 6.10 -9.55 5.26
CA PRO A 73 5.97 -10.51 6.34
C PRO A 73 6.24 -11.96 5.93
N ASP A 74 5.96 -12.37 4.68
CA ASP A 74 6.25 -13.74 4.22
C ASP A 74 7.74 -13.96 4.05
N ALA A 75 8.33 -14.89 4.82
CA ALA A 75 9.76 -15.13 4.82
C ALA A 75 10.33 -15.57 3.44
N LYS A 76 9.53 -16.26 2.61
CA LYS A 76 9.97 -16.69 1.27
C LYS A 76 9.98 -15.52 0.29
N ASN A 77 8.98 -14.64 0.36
CA ASN A 77 8.93 -13.43 -0.45
C ASN A 77 10.00 -12.45 0.02
N PHE A 78 10.14 -12.25 1.33
CA PHE A 78 11.21 -11.45 1.93
C PHE A 78 12.61 -11.85 1.46
N ALA A 79 12.93 -13.15 1.45
CA ALA A 79 14.24 -13.64 0.96
C ALA A 79 14.49 -13.27 -0.52
N LYS A 80 13.42 -13.24 -1.34
CA LYS A 80 13.52 -12.82 -2.76
C LYS A 80 13.68 -11.31 -2.89
N LEU A 81 12.94 -10.54 -2.09
CA LEU A 81 13.05 -9.09 -2.00
C LEU A 81 14.47 -8.66 -1.59
N GLU A 82 15.01 -9.27 -0.54
CA GLU A 82 16.35 -9.01 -0.07
C GLU A 82 17.42 -9.37 -1.12
N ALA A 83 17.25 -10.51 -1.81
CA ALA A 83 18.12 -10.90 -2.91
C ALA A 83 18.04 -9.91 -4.10
N LEU A 84 16.86 -9.37 -4.40
CA LEU A 84 16.66 -8.33 -5.42
C LEU A 84 17.41 -7.04 -5.05
N ILE A 85 17.24 -6.54 -3.83
CA ILE A 85 17.91 -5.33 -3.33
C ILE A 85 19.43 -5.48 -3.45
N ARG A 86 19.99 -6.62 -3.02
CA ARG A 86 21.42 -6.93 -3.15
C ARG A 86 21.88 -6.99 -4.60
N ARG A 87 21.13 -7.68 -5.45
CA ARG A 87 21.45 -7.84 -6.89
C ARG A 87 21.50 -6.51 -7.63
N LEU A 88 20.60 -5.60 -7.29
CA LEU A 88 20.55 -4.25 -7.87
C LEU A 88 21.57 -3.29 -7.26
N GLY A 89 22.25 -3.68 -6.18
CA GLY A 89 23.20 -2.83 -5.49
C GLY A 89 22.58 -1.57 -4.89
N LEU A 90 21.30 -1.65 -4.46
CA LEU A 90 20.56 -0.50 -3.95
C LEU A 90 21.19 -0.01 -2.64
N ARG A 91 21.71 1.20 -2.66
CA ARG A 91 22.19 1.88 -1.46
C ARG A 91 21.00 2.53 -0.75
N HIS A 92 21.04 2.61 0.58
CA HIS A 92 19.94 3.20 1.37
C HIS A 92 18.58 2.51 1.15
N ALA A 93 18.59 1.19 0.89
CA ALA A 93 17.41 0.36 0.83
C ALA A 93 17.47 -0.74 1.89
N VAL A 94 16.46 -0.79 2.76
CA VAL A 94 16.37 -1.73 3.89
C VAL A 94 15.15 -2.61 3.69
N ALA A 95 15.36 -3.94 3.63
CA ALA A 95 14.27 -4.90 3.69
C ALA A 95 13.99 -5.32 5.14
N LYS A 96 12.71 -5.49 5.49
CA LYS A 96 12.24 -5.89 6.82
C LYS A 96 11.29 -7.07 6.73
N ASN A 97 11.59 -8.17 7.45
CA ASN A 97 10.67 -9.31 7.57
C ASN A 97 9.71 -9.08 8.75
N ASN A 98 8.76 -8.19 8.55
CA ASN A 98 7.79 -7.76 9.55
C ASN A 98 6.41 -7.60 8.91
N ALA A 99 5.37 -7.67 9.73
CA ALA A 99 4.05 -7.14 9.39
C ALA A 99 3.93 -5.68 9.84
N VAL A 100 2.90 -5.00 9.38
CA VAL A 100 2.59 -3.61 9.76
C VAL A 100 1.33 -3.59 10.60
N SER A 101 1.31 -2.82 11.70
CA SER A 101 0.14 -2.67 12.59
C SER A 101 0.16 -1.32 13.30
N ASP A 102 -0.82 -1.09 14.16
CA ASP A 102 -0.92 0.08 15.04
C ASP A 102 -0.09 -0.07 16.34
N ALA A 103 0.29 -1.30 16.70
CA ALA A 103 1.10 -1.59 17.87
C ALA A 103 2.07 -2.73 17.60
N ALA A 104 3.18 -2.76 18.34
CA ALA A 104 4.12 -3.88 18.31
C ALA A 104 3.48 -5.14 18.92
N GLY A 105 3.64 -6.27 18.24
CA GLY A 105 3.12 -7.55 18.72
C GLY A 105 3.36 -8.70 17.76
N GLN A 106 3.24 -9.93 18.25
CA GLN A 106 3.29 -11.11 17.41
C GLN A 106 1.92 -11.32 16.72
N VAL A 107 1.93 -11.56 15.43
CA VAL A 107 0.74 -11.88 14.66
C VAL A 107 0.93 -13.17 13.87
N CYS A 108 -0.12 -13.97 13.78
CA CYS A 108 -0.12 -15.12 12.88
C CYS A 108 -0.22 -14.62 11.44
N PHE A 109 0.68 -15.08 10.60
CA PHE A 109 0.73 -14.73 9.19
C PHE A 109 0.87 -15.98 8.34
N GLY A 110 0.16 -16.07 7.25
CA GLY A 110 0.29 -17.16 6.31
C GLY A 110 -0.94 -17.38 5.46
N SER A 111 -0.77 -18.16 4.40
CA SER A 111 -1.85 -18.60 3.52
C SER A 111 -2.06 -20.10 3.65
N PRO A 112 -3.27 -20.58 3.87
CA PRO A 112 -3.56 -22.02 3.80
C PRO A 112 -3.60 -22.57 2.36
N GLY A 113 -2.94 -21.95 1.39
CA GLY A 113 -2.82 -22.46 0.02
C GLY A 113 -3.04 -21.47 -1.12
N GLY A 114 -2.72 -20.19 -0.96
CA GLY A 114 -2.96 -19.21 -2.01
C GLY A 114 -2.02 -18.00 -2.01
N ARG A 115 -2.23 -17.08 -2.96
CA ARG A 115 -1.45 -15.87 -3.18
C ARG A 115 -1.66 -14.78 -2.12
N SER A 116 -2.75 -14.83 -1.36
CA SER A 116 -3.07 -13.86 -0.31
C SER A 116 -2.73 -14.43 1.07
N SER A 117 -1.72 -13.87 1.70
CA SER A 117 -1.32 -14.19 3.08
C SER A 117 -1.77 -13.06 3.99
N ALA A 118 -2.77 -13.28 4.83
CA ALA A 118 -3.32 -12.25 5.71
C ALA A 118 -2.92 -12.45 7.18
N ILE A 119 -2.88 -11.36 7.93
CA ILE A 119 -2.72 -11.36 9.39
C ILE A 119 -3.90 -12.10 10.04
N GLY A 120 -3.61 -12.96 11.02
CA GLY A 120 -4.60 -13.76 11.74
C GLY A 120 -4.94 -15.09 11.07
N ARG A 121 -4.32 -15.44 9.95
CA ARG A 121 -4.49 -16.73 9.26
C ARG A 121 -3.14 -17.35 8.96
N GLY A 122 -2.90 -18.59 9.42
CA GLY A 122 -1.67 -19.33 9.14
C GLY A 122 -0.96 -19.84 10.39
N ARG A 123 0.18 -20.53 10.19
CA ARG A 123 0.98 -21.13 11.26
C ARG A 123 2.31 -20.41 11.50
N GLY A 124 2.65 -19.38 10.70
CA GLY A 124 3.85 -18.57 10.89
C GLY A 124 3.56 -17.41 11.83
N GLU A 125 4.45 -17.18 12.80
CA GLU A 125 4.44 -15.97 13.62
C GLU A 125 5.39 -14.95 13.00
N VAL A 126 4.96 -13.70 12.93
CA VAL A 126 5.76 -12.57 12.47
C VAL A 126 5.56 -11.39 13.41
N LEU A 127 6.61 -10.65 13.70
CA LEU A 127 6.52 -9.44 14.49
C LEU A 127 5.87 -8.32 13.65
N ALA A 128 4.73 -7.82 14.10
CA ALA A 128 4.09 -6.64 13.57
C ALA A 128 4.58 -5.39 14.31
N LEU A 129 4.82 -4.32 13.58
CA LEU A 129 5.35 -3.07 14.13
C LEU A 129 4.64 -1.86 13.50
N PRO A 130 4.51 -0.73 14.23
CA PRO A 130 4.11 0.54 13.67
C PRO A 130 5.13 1.08 12.65
N LEU A 131 4.65 1.95 11.74
CA LEU A 131 5.48 2.51 10.66
C LEU A 131 6.81 3.10 11.15
N LEU A 132 6.78 3.93 12.20
CA LEU A 132 7.99 4.62 12.67
C LEU A 132 9.05 3.66 13.25
N GLU A 133 8.64 2.53 13.83
CA GLU A 133 9.57 1.49 14.26
C GLU A 133 10.20 0.77 13.05
N LEU A 134 9.40 0.53 12.00
CA LEU A 134 9.88 -0.06 10.75
C LEU A 134 10.85 0.86 10.02
N THR A 135 10.66 2.17 10.10
CA THR A 135 11.51 3.16 9.43
C THR A 135 12.61 3.73 10.32
N HIS A 136 12.83 3.16 11.52
CA HIS A 136 13.81 3.65 12.50
C HIS A 136 13.62 5.14 12.83
N GLY A 137 12.38 5.60 12.94
CA GLY A 137 12.03 6.99 13.22
C GLY A 137 12.13 7.94 12.02
N GLN A 138 12.55 7.48 10.86
CA GLN A 138 12.53 8.33 9.66
C GLN A 138 11.08 8.51 9.16
N ILE A 139 10.75 9.73 8.76
CA ILE A 139 9.42 10.07 8.26
C ILE A 139 9.38 9.82 6.75
N PRO A 140 8.58 8.85 6.25
CA PRO A 140 8.42 8.65 4.81
C PRO A 140 7.73 9.86 4.16
N THR A 141 8.15 10.17 2.93
CA THR A 141 7.48 11.14 2.06
C THR A 141 6.46 10.47 1.14
N TYR A 142 6.64 9.16 0.91
CA TYR A 142 5.74 8.32 0.14
C TYR A 142 5.56 6.96 0.84
N VAL A 143 4.31 6.53 1.00
CA VAL A 143 3.93 5.23 1.57
C VAL A 143 3.01 4.51 0.60
N LYS A 144 3.38 3.31 0.17
CA LYS A 144 2.51 2.37 -0.50
C LYS A 144 2.06 1.32 0.51
N MET A 145 0.77 0.95 0.48
CA MET A 145 0.19 -0.11 1.30
C MET A 145 -0.59 -1.09 0.44
N ASP A 146 -0.17 -2.34 0.49
CA ASP A 146 -0.88 -3.50 -0.06
C ASP A 146 -0.61 -4.66 0.90
N ILE A 147 -1.36 -4.73 2.00
CA ILE A 147 -1.08 -5.53 3.20
C ILE A 147 -2.25 -6.45 3.60
N GLU A 148 -3.00 -6.85 2.58
CA GLU A 148 -3.98 -7.94 2.66
C GLU A 148 -5.05 -7.73 3.77
N GLY A 149 -5.54 -6.47 3.90
CA GLY A 149 -6.62 -6.09 4.81
C GLY A 149 -6.18 -5.58 6.18
N ALA A 150 -4.87 -5.30 6.36
CA ALA A 150 -4.35 -4.64 7.56
C ALA A 150 -4.23 -3.11 7.41
N GLU A 151 -4.68 -2.53 6.29
CA GLU A 151 -4.54 -1.11 5.95
C GLU A 151 -5.10 -0.19 7.03
N ALA A 152 -6.29 -0.50 7.56
CA ALA A 152 -6.90 0.30 8.62
C ALA A 152 -6.07 0.32 9.91
N ALA A 153 -5.44 -0.80 10.30
CA ALA A 153 -4.53 -0.86 11.45
C ALA A 153 -3.25 -0.07 11.18
N ALA A 154 -2.64 -0.26 10.00
CA ALA A 154 -1.44 0.48 9.60
C ALA A 154 -1.68 2.01 9.60
N LEU A 155 -2.83 2.47 9.09
CA LEU A 155 -3.22 3.88 9.11
C LEU A 155 -3.39 4.41 10.53
N ARG A 156 -3.93 3.63 11.49
CA ARG A 156 -3.97 4.02 12.90
C ARG A 156 -2.55 4.19 13.47
N GLY A 157 -1.67 3.22 13.18
CA GLY A 157 -0.28 3.23 13.64
C GLY A 157 0.56 4.38 13.09
N MET A 158 0.09 5.04 12.02
CA MET A 158 0.77 6.20 11.43
C MET A 158 -0.04 7.50 11.51
N GLU A 159 -1.09 7.57 12.33
CA GLU A 159 -1.97 8.74 12.43
C GLU A 159 -1.20 10.05 12.70
N GLN A 160 -0.21 10.01 13.60
CA GLN A 160 0.62 11.17 13.90
C GLN A 160 1.48 11.59 12.68
N VAL A 161 1.98 10.63 11.90
CA VAL A 161 2.73 10.91 10.67
C VAL A 161 1.82 11.55 9.62
N LEU A 162 0.59 11.05 9.48
CA LEU A 162 -0.41 11.64 8.58
C LEU A 162 -0.73 13.08 8.96
N ALA A 163 -1.01 13.30 10.25
CA ALA A 163 -1.40 14.63 10.76
C ALA A 163 -0.29 15.68 10.61
N ALA A 164 0.97 15.30 10.93
CA ALA A 164 2.08 16.23 10.99
C ALA A 164 2.82 16.42 9.67
N HIS A 165 2.90 15.36 8.83
CA HIS A 165 3.79 15.33 7.66
C HIS A 165 3.08 15.09 6.34
N ALA A 166 1.87 14.56 6.36
CA ALA A 166 1.03 14.33 5.19
C ALA A 166 1.79 13.67 4.00
N PRO A 167 2.42 12.48 4.16
CA PRO A 167 3.12 11.82 3.08
C PRO A 167 2.17 11.51 1.92
N LYS A 168 2.70 11.38 0.70
CA LYS A 168 1.94 10.81 -0.41
C LYS A 168 1.56 9.37 -0.06
N LEU A 169 0.32 8.95 -0.38
CA LEU A 169 -0.12 7.59 -0.12
C LEU A 169 -0.61 6.92 -1.41
N PHE A 170 -0.30 5.63 -1.54
CA PHE A 170 -0.91 4.71 -2.49
C PHE A 170 -1.39 3.49 -1.71
N VAL A 171 -2.71 3.38 -1.50
CA VAL A 171 -3.30 2.39 -0.58
C VAL A 171 -4.25 1.49 -1.33
N SER A 172 -4.03 0.18 -1.25
CA SER A 172 -4.96 -0.83 -1.75
C SER A 172 -6.25 -0.80 -0.93
N ALA A 173 -7.40 -0.65 -1.61
CA ALA A 173 -8.70 -0.52 -0.98
C ALA A 173 -9.67 -1.64 -1.41
N TYR A 174 -9.15 -2.79 -1.81
CA TYR A 174 -9.95 -3.88 -2.38
C TYR A 174 -9.99 -5.15 -1.53
N HIS A 175 -9.30 -5.15 -0.40
CA HIS A 175 -9.25 -6.33 0.47
C HIS A 175 -10.53 -6.53 1.27
N ARG A 176 -11.22 -5.43 1.59
CA ARG A 176 -12.52 -5.43 2.28
C ARG A 176 -13.49 -4.47 1.59
N ILE A 177 -14.77 -4.80 1.58
CA ILE A 177 -15.78 -3.95 0.94
C ILE A 177 -15.85 -2.57 1.60
N GLU A 178 -15.71 -2.50 2.91
CA GLU A 178 -15.72 -1.26 3.66
C GLU A 178 -14.52 -0.34 3.37
N ASP A 179 -13.42 -0.87 2.83
CA ASP A 179 -12.19 -0.11 2.58
C ASP A 179 -12.40 1.03 1.56
N TYR A 180 -13.35 0.88 0.64
CA TYR A 180 -13.68 1.92 -0.34
C TYR A 180 -14.16 3.24 0.28
N PHE A 181 -14.69 3.21 1.50
CA PHE A 181 -15.16 4.41 2.21
C PHE A 181 -14.55 4.57 3.60
N SER A 182 -14.17 3.48 4.29
CA SER A 182 -13.61 3.57 5.64
C SER A 182 -12.20 4.14 5.63
N LEU A 183 -11.32 3.67 4.72
CA LEU A 183 -9.94 4.15 4.64
C LEU A 183 -9.85 5.63 4.26
N PRO A 184 -10.54 6.14 3.20
CA PRO A 184 -10.48 7.56 2.89
C PRO A 184 -11.05 8.44 4.02
N LEU A 185 -12.08 7.99 4.74
CA LEU A 185 -12.60 8.72 5.90
C LEU A 185 -11.59 8.74 7.06
N GLN A 186 -10.89 7.63 7.31
CA GLN A 186 -9.84 7.56 8.32
C GLN A 186 -8.68 8.51 7.98
N ILE A 187 -8.21 8.52 6.74
CA ILE A 187 -7.15 9.42 6.26
C ILE A 187 -7.56 10.89 6.41
N LEU A 188 -8.78 11.24 6.02
CA LEU A 188 -9.28 12.62 6.13
C LEU A 188 -9.52 13.06 7.58
N ARG A 189 -9.82 12.13 8.50
CA ARG A 189 -9.89 12.45 9.94
C ARG A 189 -8.51 12.79 10.52
N ALA A 190 -7.48 12.03 10.14
CA ALA A 190 -6.11 12.28 10.56
C ALA A 190 -5.56 13.59 9.95
N GLN A 191 -5.84 13.85 8.66
CA GLN A 191 -5.35 15.01 7.93
C GLN A 191 -6.38 15.48 6.89
N PRO A 192 -7.22 16.48 7.21
CA PRO A 192 -8.26 17.01 6.31
C PRO A 192 -7.73 17.66 5.04
N GLY A 193 -6.43 17.98 5.00
CA GLY A 193 -5.76 18.58 3.85
C GLY A 193 -5.51 17.63 2.67
N TYR A 194 -5.77 16.34 2.78
CA TYR A 194 -5.56 15.43 1.66
C TYR A 194 -6.55 15.63 0.52
N ARG A 195 -6.03 15.53 -0.71
CA ARG A 195 -6.82 15.26 -1.93
C ARG A 195 -6.77 13.77 -2.21
N ILE A 196 -7.92 13.11 -2.21
CA ILE A 196 -8.02 11.68 -2.38
C ILE A 196 -8.60 11.35 -3.74
N TYR A 197 -7.91 10.47 -4.46
CA TYR A 197 -8.33 9.92 -5.75
C TYR A 197 -8.55 8.42 -5.59
N LEU A 198 -9.68 7.91 -6.06
CA LEU A 198 -9.96 6.49 -6.19
C LEU A 198 -9.75 6.08 -7.64
N ARG A 199 -8.93 5.06 -7.88
CA ARG A 199 -8.58 4.58 -9.22
C ARG A 199 -8.67 3.06 -9.27
N LYS A 200 -9.08 2.54 -10.43
CA LYS A 200 -9.18 1.12 -10.73
C LYS A 200 -8.27 0.79 -11.89
N SER A 201 -7.37 -0.16 -11.71
CA SER A 201 -6.55 -0.73 -12.77
C SER A 201 -7.21 -1.97 -13.40
N PRO A 202 -6.89 -2.39 -14.64
CA PRO A 202 -7.60 -3.45 -15.36
C PRO A 202 -7.24 -4.85 -14.85
N TYR A 203 -7.51 -5.11 -13.57
CA TYR A 203 -7.38 -6.43 -12.95
C TYR A 203 -8.74 -6.93 -12.47
N TYR A 204 -9.06 -8.19 -12.75
CA TYR A 204 -10.34 -8.78 -12.43
C TYR A 204 -10.23 -9.80 -11.28
N PRO A 205 -11.28 -10.00 -10.46
CA PRO A 205 -12.61 -9.37 -10.59
C PRO A 205 -12.64 -7.89 -10.15
N ALA A 206 -12.10 -7.50 -9.01
CA ALA A 206 -12.12 -6.11 -8.54
C ALA A 206 -10.84 -5.75 -7.77
N TRP A 207 -9.74 -6.41 -8.07
CA TRP A 207 -8.43 -6.09 -7.53
C TRP A 207 -7.89 -4.79 -8.13
N GLU A 208 -6.85 -4.26 -7.53
CA GLU A 208 -6.22 -3.01 -7.98
C GLU A 208 -7.18 -1.80 -7.99
N VAL A 209 -8.00 -1.70 -6.96
CA VAL A 209 -8.72 -0.47 -6.62
C VAL A 209 -7.91 0.25 -5.55
N ASN A 210 -7.36 1.40 -5.87
CA ASN A 210 -6.38 2.07 -5.04
C ASN A 210 -6.80 3.51 -4.71
N LEU A 211 -6.49 3.93 -3.49
CA LEU A 211 -6.55 5.32 -3.05
C LEU A 211 -5.19 5.97 -3.29
N ILE A 212 -5.18 7.08 -4.01
CA ILE A 212 -4.02 7.95 -4.14
C ILE A 212 -4.30 9.21 -3.34
N CYS A 213 -3.53 9.43 -2.29
CA CYS A 213 -3.75 10.57 -1.39
C CYS A 213 -2.55 11.50 -1.47
N LEU A 214 -2.82 12.76 -1.79
CA LEU A 214 -1.82 13.80 -1.98
C LEU A 214 -2.06 14.94 -1.02
N PRO A 215 -1.03 15.50 -0.36
CA PRO A 215 -1.15 16.73 0.41
C PRO A 215 -1.58 17.88 -0.51
N ARG A 216 -2.27 18.87 0.05
CA ARG A 216 -2.60 20.12 -0.64
C ARG A 216 -1.44 21.08 -0.66
#